data_6e267fa4f3bcf96cd0c42b1db3cd81fa
#
_entry.id   6e267fa4f3bcf96cd0c42b1db3cd81fa
#
_cell.length_a   1.000
_cell.length_b   1.000
_cell.length_c   1.000
_cell.angle_alpha   90.00
_cell.angle_beta   90.00
_cell.angle_gamma   90.00
#
_symmetry.space_group_name_H-M   'P 1'
#
loop_
_entity.id
_entity.type
_entity.pdbx_description
1 polymer ?
#
loop_
_entity_poly.entity_id
_entity_poly.type
_entity_poly.pdbx_seq_one_letter_code
_entity_poly.pdbx_strand_id
1 'polypeptide(L)'
;LEKDLLEQYGKPTAKAMVESARRHINILEELDFHDYALSLKASNLDLCIESYKEAAKEFDCPLHLGITESGTEFSGTIKSSIGLGYMLRQGIGDTIRVSLSDDPVKEIKVAKEILKDCNLYKNVPTLVACPTCGRTQIDLIPIAKKVEEFLQTIDSNITVAVMGCAVNGPGEAKNADIGIAGGIKEGLL
;
A
#
# COMPACT_ATOMS: atom_id res chain seq x y z
N LEU A 1 18.20 -18.02 -1.74
CA LEU A 1 19.08 -18.14 -2.90
C LEU A 1 19.92 -19.41 -2.78
N GLU A 2 20.24 -20.02 -3.90
CA GLU A 2 21.11 -21.20 -4.03
C GLU A 2 22.54 -20.86 -3.63
N LYS A 3 23.27 -21.88 -3.13
CA LYS A 3 24.63 -21.69 -2.62
C LYS A 3 25.60 -21.19 -3.69
N ASP A 4 25.53 -21.74 -4.89
CA ASP A 4 26.35 -21.35 -6.03
C ASP A 4 26.13 -19.88 -6.45
N LEU A 5 24.89 -19.39 -6.38
CA LEU A 5 24.60 -17.96 -6.63
C LEU A 5 25.17 -17.08 -5.52
N LEU A 6 25.07 -17.52 -4.26
CA LEU A 6 25.70 -16.78 -3.16
C LEU A 6 27.22 -16.74 -3.26
N GLU A 7 27.85 -17.82 -3.72
CA GLU A 7 29.29 -17.87 -3.99
C GLU A 7 29.67 -16.95 -5.14
N GLN A 8 28.89 -16.95 -6.23
CA GLN A 8 29.12 -16.11 -7.40
C GLN A 8 28.96 -14.63 -7.13
N TYR A 9 27.91 -14.23 -6.41
CA TYR A 9 27.57 -12.82 -6.16
C TYR A 9 28.06 -12.29 -4.80
N GLY A 10 28.60 -13.14 -3.94
CA GLY A 10 29.13 -12.80 -2.61
C GLY A 10 28.06 -12.50 -1.55
N LYS A 11 26.87 -12.08 -2.00
CA LYS A 11 25.70 -11.75 -1.15
C LYS A 11 24.41 -11.76 -1.99
N PRO A 12 23.23 -11.74 -1.35
CA PRO A 12 21.98 -11.53 -2.07
C PRO A 12 21.99 -10.20 -2.81
N THR A 13 21.76 -10.25 -4.14
CA THR A 13 21.66 -9.10 -5.04
C THR A 13 20.43 -9.25 -5.92
N ALA A 14 19.94 -8.16 -6.51
CA ALA A 14 18.82 -8.21 -7.45
C ALA A 14 19.11 -9.18 -8.62
N LYS A 15 20.30 -9.13 -9.17
CA LYS A 15 20.75 -10.04 -10.25
C LYS A 15 20.74 -11.50 -9.82
N ALA A 16 21.20 -11.81 -8.60
CA ALA A 16 21.18 -13.18 -8.08
C ALA A 16 19.75 -13.67 -7.88
N MET A 17 18.83 -12.82 -7.42
CA MET A 17 17.42 -13.17 -7.24
C MET A 17 16.73 -13.41 -8.58
N VAL A 18 17.00 -12.62 -9.58
CA VAL A 18 16.47 -12.79 -10.94
C VAL A 18 17.03 -14.04 -11.60
N GLU A 19 18.32 -14.31 -11.43
CA GLU A 19 18.93 -15.55 -11.92
C GLU A 19 18.33 -16.81 -11.28
N SER A 20 18.10 -16.79 -9.97
CA SER A 20 17.39 -17.86 -9.25
C SER A 20 15.98 -18.05 -9.82
N ALA A 21 15.24 -16.96 -10.03
CA ALA A 21 13.91 -17.00 -10.63
C ALA A 21 13.92 -17.62 -12.03
N ARG A 22 14.88 -17.22 -12.88
CA ARG A 22 15.05 -17.75 -14.23
C ARG A 22 15.24 -19.27 -14.23
N ARG A 23 16.07 -19.78 -13.33
CA ARG A 23 16.29 -21.23 -13.19
C ARG A 23 15.01 -21.98 -12.86
N HIS A 24 14.19 -21.44 -11.95
CA HIS A 24 12.92 -22.06 -11.58
C HIS A 24 11.88 -21.97 -12.71
N ILE A 25 11.82 -20.83 -13.40
CA ILE A 25 10.95 -20.64 -14.56
C ILE A 25 11.30 -21.63 -15.67
N ASN A 26 12.59 -21.77 -16.01
CA ASN A 26 13.03 -22.72 -17.04
C ASN A 26 12.57 -24.15 -16.72
N ILE A 27 12.62 -24.59 -15.46
CA ILE A 27 12.14 -25.92 -15.06
C ILE A 27 10.62 -26.06 -15.30
N LEU A 28 9.85 -25.01 -15.02
CA LEU A 28 8.40 -25.03 -15.26
C LEU A 28 8.08 -25.08 -16.77
N GLU A 29 8.81 -24.30 -17.56
CA GLU A 29 8.65 -24.24 -19.00
C GLU A 29 9.09 -25.55 -19.68
N GLU A 30 10.15 -26.21 -19.22
CA GLU A 30 10.54 -27.56 -19.69
C GLU A 30 9.47 -28.61 -19.39
N LEU A 31 8.63 -28.38 -18.36
CA LEU A 31 7.50 -29.24 -18.00
C LEU A 31 6.18 -28.78 -18.66
N ASP A 32 6.23 -27.84 -19.61
CA ASP A 32 5.07 -27.25 -20.28
C ASP A 32 4.05 -26.65 -19.30
N PHE A 33 4.52 -26.03 -18.20
CA PHE A 33 3.71 -25.38 -17.18
C PHE A 33 3.92 -23.87 -17.22
N HIS A 34 2.90 -23.14 -17.63
CA HIS A 34 2.96 -21.68 -17.84
C HIS A 34 2.05 -20.87 -16.92
N ASP A 35 1.17 -21.51 -16.15
CA ASP A 35 0.23 -20.86 -15.23
C ASP A 35 0.89 -20.57 -13.88
N TYR A 36 1.81 -19.63 -13.84
CA TYR A 36 2.51 -19.22 -12.62
C TYR A 36 2.61 -17.70 -12.49
N ALA A 37 2.82 -17.23 -11.26
CA ALA A 37 3.18 -15.86 -10.94
C ALA A 37 4.52 -15.84 -10.20
N LEU A 38 5.35 -14.85 -10.48
CA LEU A 38 6.67 -14.70 -9.87
C LEU A 38 6.62 -13.80 -8.64
N SER A 39 7.32 -14.19 -7.58
CA SER A 39 7.47 -13.40 -6.36
C SER A 39 8.91 -13.37 -5.88
N LEU A 40 9.50 -12.17 -5.79
CA LEU A 40 10.89 -11.90 -5.41
C LEU A 40 10.97 -11.10 -4.11
N LYS A 41 10.51 -11.70 -3.02
CA LYS A 41 10.41 -11.03 -1.71
C LYS A 41 11.76 -10.96 -1.01
N ALA A 42 12.06 -9.82 -0.41
CA ALA A 42 13.18 -9.63 0.48
C ALA A 42 12.78 -8.77 1.68
N SER A 43 13.50 -8.90 2.79
CA SER A 43 13.33 -8.06 3.98
C SER A 43 14.04 -6.71 3.85
N ASN A 44 15.11 -6.65 3.06
CA ASN A 44 15.73 -5.38 2.67
C ASN A 44 14.90 -4.73 1.55
N LEU A 45 14.47 -3.50 1.77
CA LEU A 45 13.55 -2.79 0.90
C LEU A 45 14.16 -2.49 -0.47
N ASP A 46 15.40 -1.99 -0.49
CA ASP A 46 16.10 -1.65 -1.73
C ASP A 46 16.35 -2.89 -2.58
N LEU A 47 16.81 -3.97 -1.95
CA LEU A 47 17.01 -5.26 -2.63
C LEU A 47 15.70 -5.77 -3.23
N CYS A 48 14.59 -5.68 -2.48
CA CYS A 48 13.28 -6.11 -2.94
C CYS A 48 12.84 -5.30 -4.17
N ILE A 49 12.89 -3.98 -4.08
CA ILE A 49 12.51 -3.07 -5.17
C ILE A 49 13.36 -3.32 -6.42
N GLU A 50 14.67 -3.36 -6.29
CA GLU A 50 15.57 -3.57 -7.44
C GLU A 50 15.36 -4.96 -8.06
N SER A 51 15.07 -5.99 -7.26
CA SER A 51 14.77 -7.34 -7.77
C SER A 51 13.51 -7.36 -8.63
N TYR A 52 12.44 -6.72 -8.19
CA TYR A 52 11.21 -6.62 -8.99
C TYR A 52 11.38 -5.73 -10.22
N LYS A 53 12.17 -4.66 -10.14
CA LYS A 53 12.48 -3.82 -11.31
C LYS A 53 13.24 -4.57 -12.39
N GLU A 54 14.20 -5.38 -12.01
CA GLU A 54 14.93 -6.23 -12.97
C GLU A 54 14.02 -7.35 -13.51
N ALA A 55 13.25 -8.01 -12.63
CA ALA A 55 12.30 -9.06 -13.04
C ALA A 55 11.24 -8.55 -14.01
N ALA A 56 10.70 -7.36 -13.81
CA ALA A 56 9.70 -6.75 -14.69
C ALA A 56 10.25 -6.43 -16.10
N LYS A 57 11.56 -6.32 -16.27
CA LYS A 57 12.19 -6.13 -17.59
C LYS A 57 12.44 -7.45 -18.30
N GLU A 58 12.57 -8.52 -17.55
CA GLU A 58 13.06 -9.80 -18.05
C GLU A 58 11.95 -10.84 -18.26
N PHE A 59 10.95 -10.86 -17.38
CA PHE A 59 9.90 -11.88 -17.40
C PHE A 59 8.56 -11.28 -17.78
N ASP A 60 7.82 -12.00 -18.63
CA ASP A 60 6.48 -11.63 -19.07
C ASP A 60 5.38 -12.39 -18.29
N CYS A 61 5.68 -12.79 -17.06
CA CYS A 61 4.72 -13.44 -16.17
C CYS A 61 4.22 -12.45 -15.10
N PRO A 62 3.01 -12.68 -14.53
CA PRO A 62 2.49 -11.85 -13.46
C PRO A 62 3.44 -11.78 -12.26
N LEU A 63 3.61 -10.58 -11.72
CA LEU A 63 4.44 -10.34 -10.54
C LEU A 63 3.58 -10.18 -9.29
N HIS A 64 3.81 -11.05 -8.31
CA HIS A 64 3.18 -10.96 -6.99
C HIS A 64 4.09 -10.21 -6.02
N LEU A 65 3.79 -8.94 -5.78
CA LEU A 65 4.59 -8.08 -4.93
C LEU A 65 4.38 -8.38 -3.44
N GLY A 66 5.44 -8.25 -2.67
CA GLY A 66 5.39 -8.34 -1.21
C GLY A 66 6.73 -8.02 -0.58
N ILE A 67 6.68 -7.43 0.60
CA ILE A 67 7.86 -7.24 1.44
C ILE A 67 7.79 -8.28 2.56
N THR A 68 8.85 -9.07 2.75
CA THR A 68 8.89 -10.05 3.83
C THR A 68 9.45 -9.42 5.10
N GLU A 69 9.08 -9.98 6.27
CA GLU A 69 9.56 -9.50 7.58
C GLU A 69 9.35 -7.99 7.76
N SER A 70 8.16 -7.50 7.41
CA SER A 70 7.88 -6.06 7.41
C SER A 70 7.82 -5.48 8.82
N GLY A 71 7.41 -6.28 9.82
CA GLY A 71 7.32 -5.89 11.22
C GLY A 71 5.88 -5.89 11.75
N THR A 72 5.68 -5.25 12.91
CA THR A 72 4.38 -5.06 13.54
C THR A 72 3.50 -4.10 12.72
N GLU A 73 2.23 -3.94 13.11
CA GLU A 73 1.25 -3.12 12.37
C GLU A 73 1.82 -1.76 11.93
N PHE A 74 2.38 -0.98 12.85
CA PHE A 74 2.89 0.36 12.53
C PHE A 74 4.10 0.33 11.58
N SER A 75 5.17 -0.35 11.96
CA SER A 75 6.40 -0.38 11.16
C SER A 75 6.23 -1.13 9.85
N GLY A 76 5.45 -2.22 9.88
CA GLY A 76 5.15 -3.03 8.71
C GLY A 76 4.28 -2.31 7.70
N THR A 77 3.30 -1.51 8.15
CA THR A 77 2.49 -0.65 7.27
C THR A 77 3.36 0.36 6.55
N ILE A 78 4.22 1.08 7.27
CA ILE A 78 5.12 2.08 6.68
C ILE A 78 6.03 1.44 5.64
N LYS A 79 6.69 0.34 6.01
CA LYS A 79 7.63 -0.37 5.12
C LYS A 79 6.94 -0.91 3.87
N SER A 80 5.76 -1.52 4.03
CA SER A 80 4.95 -2.03 2.91
C SER A 80 4.45 -0.91 2.02
N SER A 81 3.99 0.20 2.60
CA SER A 81 3.51 1.37 1.83
C SER A 81 4.61 1.97 0.97
N ILE A 82 5.84 2.09 1.49
CA ILE A 82 6.97 2.60 0.73
C ILE A 82 7.31 1.65 -0.42
N GLY A 83 7.51 0.36 -0.14
CA GLY A 83 7.95 -0.60 -1.14
C GLY A 83 6.91 -0.91 -2.21
N LEU A 84 5.70 -1.28 -1.78
CA LEU A 84 4.61 -1.59 -2.69
C LEU A 84 4.17 -0.34 -3.45
N GLY A 85 3.99 0.80 -2.76
CA GLY A 85 3.59 2.05 -3.37
C GLY A 85 4.58 2.52 -4.43
N TYR A 86 5.89 2.41 -4.17
CA TYR A 86 6.91 2.73 -5.16
C TYR A 86 6.80 1.86 -6.42
N MET A 87 6.71 0.54 -6.27
CA MET A 87 6.65 -0.39 -7.40
C MET A 87 5.35 -0.23 -8.20
N LEU A 88 4.20 -0.16 -7.53
CA LEU A 88 2.90 0.03 -8.15
C LEU A 88 2.81 1.34 -8.96
N ARG A 89 3.39 2.43 -8.47
CA ARG A 89 3.44 3.71 -9.21
C ARG A 89 4.38 3.68 -10.41
N GLN A 90 5.27 2.69 -10.52
CA GLN A 90 6.09 2.41 -11.71
C GLN A 90 5.40 1.45 -12.68
N GLY A 91 4.16 1.02 -12.38
CA GLY A 91 3.46 0.01 -13.19
C GLY A 91 3.98 -1.41 -13.01
N ILE A 92 4.68 -1.67 -11.91
CA ILE A 92 5.22 -2.99 -11.58
C ILE A 92 4.30 -3.69 -10.61
N GLY A 93 3.88 -4.91 -10.94
CA GLY A 93 3.10 -5.81 -10.08
C GLY A 93 1.64 -5.95 -10.51
N ASP A 94 1.14 -7.18 -10.41
CA ASP A 94 -0.21 -7.58 -10.80
C ASP A 94 -1.06 -7.93 -9.59
N THR A 95 -0.42 -8.44 -8.55
CA THR A 95 -1.03 -8.73 -7.25
C THR A 95 -0.10 -8.31 -6.12
N ILE A 96 -0.67 -8.07 -4.94
CA ILE A 96 0.12 -7.65 -3.76
C ILE A 96 -0.20 -8.47 -2.53
N ARG A 97 0.76 -8.57 -1.62
CA ARG A 97 0.60 -9.04 -0.25
C ARG A 97 1.28 -8.09 0.73
N VAL A 98 0.51 -7.61 1.68
CA VAL A 98 1.04 -6.99 2.90
C VAL A 98 1.28 -8.10 3.92
N SER A 99 2.37 -8.02 4.67
CA SER A 99 2.69 -8.98 5.74
C SER A 99 2.97 -8.22 7.02
N LEU A 100 2.16 -8.47 8.04
CA LEU A 100 2.27 -7.85 9.36
C LEU A 100 2.37 -8.94 10.44
N SER A 101 3.09 -8.64 11.52
CA SER A 101 3.03 -9.46 12.74
C SER A 101 1.81 -9.04 13.56
N ASP A 102 0.61 -9.27 13.00
CA ASP A 102 -0.70 -8.89 13.58
C ASP A 102 -1.83 -9.71 12.94
N ASP A 103 -3.10 -9.38 13.28
CA ASP A 103 -4.29 -9.98 12.68
C ASP A 103 -4.27 -9.82 11.14
N PRO A 104 -4.44 -10.92 10.37
CA PRO A 104 -4.41 -10.87 8.91
C PRO A 104 -5.50 -9.98 8.29
N VAL A 105 -6.58 -9.69 8.98
CA VAL A 105 -7.60 -8.73 8.51
C VAL A 105 -7.00 -7.32 8.37
N LYS A 106 -6.04 -6.95 9.22
CA LYS A 106 -5.33 -5.66 9.12
C LYS A 106 -4.46 -5.57 7.86
N GLU A 107 -3.86 -6.69 7.44
CA GLU A 107 -3.09 -6.75 6.19
C GLU A 107 -3.94 -6.35 4.98
N ILE A 108 -5.20 -6.83 4.93
CA ILE A 108 -6.14 -6.49 3.86
C ILE A 108 -6.52 -5.00 3.89
N LYS A 109 -6.73 -4.44 5.08
CA LYS A 109 -7.03 -3.01 5.23
C LYS A 109 -5.87 -2.16 4.70
N VAL A 110 -4.65 -2.46 5.12
CA VAL A 110 -3.43 -1.76 4.66
C VAL A 110 -3.23 -1.93 3.15
N ALA A 111 -3.45 -3.13 2.61
CA ALA A 111 -3.33 -3.38 1.18
C ALA A 111 -4.32 -2.53 0.36
N LYS A 112 -5.58 -2.44 0.80
CA LYS A 112 -6.60 -1.61 0.15
C LYS A 112 -6.23 -0.12 0.19
N GLU A 113 -5.73 0.40 1.32
CA GLU A 113 -5.27 1.79 1.41
C GLU A 113 -4.10 2.07 0.47
N ILE A 114 -3.09 1.18 0.40
CA ILE A 114 -1.98 1.32 -0.53
C ILE A 114 -2.49 1.38 -1.99
N LEU A 115 -3.39 0.47 -2.36
CA LEU A 115 -3.94 0.44 -3.72
C LEU A 115 -4.79 1.67 -4.02
N LYS A 116 -5.57 2.15 -3.07
CA LYS A 116 -6.35 3.38 -3.17
C LYS A 116 -5.44 4.58 -3.43
N ASP A 117 -4.41 4.77 -2.60
CA ASP A 117 -3.47 5.88 -2.72
C ASP A 117 -2.59 5.81 -3.99
N CYS A 118 -2.49 4.62 -4.58
CA CYS A 118 -1.89 4.43 -5.90
C CYS A 118 -2.88 4.61 -7.07
N ASN A 119 -4.16 4.93 -6.82
CA ASN A 119 -5.25 5.01 -7.81
C ASN A 119 -5.54 3.67 -8.53
N LEU A 120 -5.23 2.55 -7.90
CA LEU A 120 -5.44 1.20 -8.44
C LEU A 120 -6.67 0.49 -7.86
N TYR A 121 -7.27 1.04 -6.79
CA TYR A 121 -8.49 0.53 -6.18
C TYR A 121 -9.57 1.60 -6.24
N LYS A 122 -10.64 1.34 -7.00
CA LYS A 122 -11.75 2.27 -7.24
C LYS A 122 -12.93 1.94 -6.34
N ASN A 123 -13.87 2.89 -6.24
CA ASN A 123 -15.09 2.77 -5.40
C ASN A 123 -14.79 2.63 -3.90
N VAL A 124 -13.74 3.31 -3.45
CA VAL A 124 -13.36 3.35 -2.04
C VAL A 124 -13.55 4.76 -1.53
N PRO A 125 -14.27 4.93 -0.41
CA PRO A 125 -14.47 6.25 0.16
C PRO A 125 -13.15 6.82 0.67
N THR A 126 -13.03 8.13 0.60
CA THR A 126 -11.87 8.88 1.06
C THR A 126 -12.28 9.80 2.21
N LEU A 127 -11.57 9.68 3.33
CA LEU A 127 -11.67 10.65 4.42
C LEU A 127 -10.59 11.73 4.26
N VAL A 128 -10.98 12.99 4.27
CA VAL A 128 -10.09 14.14 4.37
C VAL A 128 -10.30 14.77 5.75
N ALA A 129 -9.35 14.60 6.65
CA ALA A 129 -9.43 15.18 7.99
C ALA A 129 -8.28 16.16 8.19
N CYS A 130 -8.57 17.36 8.70
CA CYS A 130 -7.51 18.31 9.00
C CYS A 130 -6.72 17.87 10.25
N PRO A 131 -5.42 18.18 10.32
CA PRO A 131 -4.67 17.99 11.55
C PRO A 131 -5.19 18.96 12.63
N THR A 132 -5.25 18.51 13.90
CA THR A 132 -5.60 19.37 15.01
C THR A 132 -4.60 20.52 15.14
N CYS A 133 -5.09 21.75 15.22
CA CYS A 133 -4.27 22.95 15.37
C CYS A 133 -4.91 23.88 16.41
N GLY A 134 -4.28 25.03 16.70
CA GLY A 134 -4.79 26.00 17.66
C GLY A 134 -6.16 26.63 17.31
N ARG A 135 -6.67 26.41 16.12
CA ARG A 135 -7.98 26.86 15.66
C ARG A 135 -9.09 25.80 15.77
N THR A 136 -8.74 24.58 16.14
CA THR A 136 -9.70 23.48 16.30
C THR A 136 -10.70 23.79 17.40
N GLN A 137 -12.00 23.73 17.11
CA GLN A 137 -13.09 24.14 17.99
C GLN A 137 -13.98 22.95 18.43
N ILE A 138 -13.72 21.76 17.90
CA ILE A 138 -14.46 20.54 18.19
C ILE A 138 -13.50 19.40 18.56
N ASP A 139 -14.01 18.36 19.18
CA ASP A 139 -13.22 17.13 19.40
C ASP A 139 -13.11 16.34 18.09
N LEU A 140 -12.22 16.78 17.22
CA LEU A 140 -12.07 16.30 15.84
C LEU A 140 -11.68 14.82 15.77
N ILE A 141 -10.76 14.37 16.62
CA ILE A 141 -10.16 13.03 16.51
C ILE A 141 -11.21 11.91 16.64
N PRO A 142 -12.08 11.89 17.67
CA PRO A 142 -13.13 10.88 17.77
C PRO A 142 -14.14 10.94 16.61
N ILE A 143 -14.44 12.15 16.11
CA ILE A 143 -15.37 12.32 14.98
C ILE A 143 -14.74 11.74 13.71
N ALA A 144 -13.49 12.09 13.40
CA ALA A 144 -12.79 11.58 12.24
C ALA A 144 -12.70 10.04 12.25
N LYS A 145 -12.37 9.44 13.42
CA LYS A 145 -12.34 7.98 13.57
C LYS A 145 -13.69 7.32 13.31
N LYS A 146 -14.77 7.87 13.87
CA LYS A 146 -16.12 7.33 13.63
C LYS A 146 -16.52 7.43 12.15
N VAL A 147 -16.17 8.53 11.49
CA VAL A 147 -16.42 8.70 10.06
C VAL A 147 -15.60 7.71 9.26
N GLU A 148 -14.33 7.52 9.59
CA GLU A 148 -13.45 6.55 8.94
C GLU A 148 -13.99 5.11 9.09
N GLU A 149 -14.37 4.71 10.30
CA GLU A 149 -14.99 3.40 10.57
C GLU A 149 -16.28 3.21 9.75
N PHE A 150 -17.13 4.23 9.68
CA PHE A 150 -18.34 4.19 8.87
C PHE A 150 -18.02 4.07 7.37
N LEU A 151 -17.07 4.85 6.88
CA LEU A 151 -16.66 4.81 5.48
C LEU A 151 -16.11 3.44 5.06
N GLN A 152 -15.47 2.70 5.96
CA GLN A 152 -15.01 1.33 5.70
C GLN A 152 -16.17 0.34 5.41
N THR A 153 -17.41 0.70 5.72
CA THR A 153 -18.60 -0.12 5.46
C THR A 153 -19.29 0.22 4.14
N ILE A 154 -18.82 1.26 3.44
CA ILE A 154 -19.44 1.77 2.22
C ILE A 154 -18.58 1.37 1.01
N ASP A 155 -19.23 0.91 -0.04
CA ASP A 155 -18.63 0.65 -1.35
C ASP A 155 -19.07 1.76 -2.32
N SER A 156 -18.40 2.91 -2.24
CA SER A 156 -18.71 4.09 -3.04
C SER A 156 -17.49 5.00 -3.18
N ASN A 157 -17.38 5.68 -4.30
CA ASN A 157 -16.33 6.67 -4.54
C ASN A 157 -16.75 8.05 -4.00
N ILE A 158 -16.91 8.14 -2.68
CA ILE A 158 -17.28 9.39 -2.00
C ILE A 158 -16.10 9.94 -1.20
N THR A 159 -15.91 11.24 -1.27
CA THR A 159 -14.95 11.96 -0.43
C THR A 159 -15.69 12.72 0.67
N VAL A 160 -15.38 12.40 1.91
CA VAL A 160 -15.93 13.05 3.10
C VAL A 160 -14.84 13.85 3.81
N ALA A 161 -15.10 15.14 4.05
CA ALA A 161 -14.18 16.01 4.78
C ALA A 161 -14.65 16.24 6.21
N VAL A 162 -13.74 16.12 7.18
CA VAL A 162 -14.00 16.43 8.60
C VAL A 162 -12.99 17.48 9.05
N MET A 163 -13.50 18.71 9.26
CA MET A 163 -12.68 19.89 9.54
C MET A 163 -12.97 20.43 10.93
N GLY A 164 -11.91 20.76 11.66
CA GLY A 164 -11.95 21.17 13.08
C GLY A 164 -12.31 22.62 13.33
N CYS A 165 -12.40 23.48 12.32
CA CYS A 165 -12.76 24.89 12.48
C CYS A 165 -13.56 25.43 11.31
N ALA A 166 -14.40 26.44 11.57
CA ALA A 166 -15.20 27.12 10.57
C ALA A 166 -14.42 28.14 9.71
N VAL A 167 -13.17 28.44 10.04
CA VAL A 167 -12.37 29.45 9.34
C VAL A 167 -11.75 28.87 8.05
N ASN A 168 -10.94 27.84 8.18
CA ASN A 168 -10.28 27.20 7.03
C ASN A 168 -11.07 25.97 6.53
N GLY A 169 -11.86 25.37 7.41
CA GLY A 169 -12.58 24.12 7.14
C GLY A 169 -13.40 24.15 5.84
N PRO A 170 -14.23 25.16 5.58
CA PRO A 170 -14.99 25.21 4.33
C PRO A 170 -14.13 25.26 3.08
N GLY A 171 -12.98 25.94 3.13
CA GLY A 171 -12.04 26.02 2.02
C GLY A 171 -11.31 24.70 1.76
N GLU A 172 -10.89 24.02 2.83
CA GLU A 172 -10.22 22.72 2.77
C GLU A 172 -11.17 21.59 2.38
N ALA A 173 -12.46 21.69 2.75
CA ALA A 173 -13.50 20.73 2.39
C ALA A 173 -14.09 20.94 0.98
N LYS A 174 -13.71 22.00 0.27
CA LYS A 174 -14.34 22.42 -1.00
C LYS A 174 -14.39 21.33 -2.08
N ASN A 175 -13.43 20.45 -2.10
CA ASN A 175 -13.32 19.38 -3.10
C ASN A 175 -13.90 18.05 -2.61
N ALA A 176 -14.48 17.99 -1.41
CA ALA A 176 -15.18 16.82 -0.91
C ALA A 176 -16.65 16.84 -1.34
N ASP A 177 -17.25 15.65 -1.47
CA ASP A 177 -18.66 15.51 -1.77
C ASP A 177 -19.54 15.91 -0.58
N ILE A 178 -19.05 15.62 0.63
CA ILE A 178 -19.67 16.01 1.90
C ILE A 178 -18.57 16.55 2.82
N GLY A 179 -18.81 17.69 3.46
CA GLY A 179 -17.86 18.29 4.38
C GLY A 179 -18.53 18.75 5.67
N ILE A 180 -17.92 18.40 6.81
CA ILE A 180 -18.29 18.91 8.13
C ILE A 180 -17.20 19.85 8.62
N ALA A 181 -17.53 21.11 8.88
CA ALA A 181 -16.63 22.07 9.50
C ALA A 181 -17.19 22.48 10.87
N GLY A 182 -16.46 22.14 11.94
CA GLY A 182 -16.89 22.40 13.31
C GLY A 182 -16.68 23.84 13.78
N GLY A 183 -17.64 24.38 14.53
CA GLY A 183 -17.57 25.63 15.25
C GLY A 183 -17.91 25.48 16.73
N ILE A 184 -17.80 26.55 17.55
CA ILE A 184 -17.90 26.48 19.02
C ILE A 184 -19.28 25.98 19.51
N LYS A 185 -20.36 26.22 18.80
CA LYS A 185 -21.71 25.78 19.16
C LYS A 185 -22.51 25.30 17.95
N GLU A 186 -21.93 25.27 16.80
CA GLU A 186 -22.55 24.94 15.52
C GLU A 186 -21.54 24.30 14.59
N GLY A 187 -21.98 23.60 13.57
CA GLY A 187 -21.16 23.07 12.51
C GLY A 187 -21.80 23.41 11.16
N LEU A 188 -20.97 23.57 10.14
CA LEU A 188 -21.41 23.66 8.75
C LEU A 188 -21.32 22.27 8.11
N LEU A 189 -22.37 21.88 7.41
CA LEU A 189 -22.43 20.71 6.56
C LEU A 189 -22.42 21.14 5.11
#